data_b06232d4dead2fa0c2bfc237f16a316c
#
_entry.id   b06232d4dead2fa0c2bfc237f16a316c
#
_cell.length_a   1.000
_cell.length_b   1.000
_cell.length_c   1.000
_cell.angle_alpha   90.00
_cell.angle_beta   90.00
_cell.angle_gamma   90.00
#
_symmetry.space_group_name_H-M   'P 1'
#
loop_
_entity.id
_entity.type
_entity.pdbx_description
1 polymer ?
#
loop_
_entity_poly.entity_id
_entity_poly.type
_entity_poly.pdbx_seq_one_letter_code
_entity_poly.pdbx_strand_id
1 'polypeptide(L)'
;MHFGSLVAALGSWLMARHAGGEWWVRIEDLDPPREVPGAADAQLRTLAGFGLISDAPVVRQSERHALYREALDRLLAAGLAFECRCSRSDLAATGGIHRACRPQTTRTQAAVRLRVDDDARVDFDDAVHGRIVQEVAAEVGDVVLLRADGYWAYQLAVVVDDAAQGITHVVRGADLLDSTPRQILLQRALGLATPGYAHLPLIVDAEGHKLSKSLAALPVDGDDPLPALRLAWRALGQSVPAFDGPGSIAHALARAACEFDFRRIPKGPIAFAALHNGGHGLPA
;
A
#
# COMPACT_ATOMS: atom_id res chain seq x y z
N MET A 1 2.63 -16.11 0.22
CA MET A 1 1.68 -14.98 0.08
C MET A 1 0.37 -15.35 0.76
N HIS A 2 -0.34 -14.43 1.42
CA HIS A 2 -1.67 -14.68 2.02
C HIS A 2 -2.80 -14.18 1.12
N PHE A 3 -4.03 -14.64 1.38
CA PHE A 3 -5.19 -14.34 0.54
C PHE A 3 -5.46 -12.83 0.36
N GLY A 4 -5.35 -12.02 1.42
CA GLY A 4 -5.51 -10.56 1.30
C GLY A 4 -4.49 -9.89 0.37
N SER A 5 -3.25 -10.43 0.29
CA SER A 5 -2.26 -9.96 -0.69
C SER A 5 -2.64 -10.34 -2.11
N LEU A 6 -3.25 -11.52 -2.32
CA LEU A 6 -3.77 -11.92 -3.63
C LEU A 6 -4.90 -10.98 -4.07
N VAL A 7 -5.83 -10.62 -3.17
CA VAL A 7 -6.92 -9.67 -3.48
C VAL A 7 -6.34 -8.32 -3.91
N ALA A 8 -5.33 -7.82 -3.19
CA ALA A 8 -4.67 -6.56 -3.55
C ALA A 8 -3.93 -6.65 -4.89
N ALA A 9 -3.22 -7.76 -5.15
CA ALA A 9 -2.50 -7.98 -6.40
C ALA A 9 -3.47 -8.12 -7.59
N LEU A 10 -4.54 -8.93 -7.47
CA LEU A 10 -5.54 -9.09 -8.52
C LEU A 10 -6.27 -7.77 -8.78
N GLY A 11 -6.70 -7.06 -7.74
CA GLY A 11 -7.41 -5.79 -7.89
C GLY A 11 -6.56 -4.71 -8.56
N SER A 12 -5.28 -4.57 -8.16
CA SER A 12 -4.38 -3.62 -8.79
C SER A 12 -4.07 -3.99 -10.25
N TRP A 13 -3.90 -5.28 -10.55
CA TRP A 13 -3.70 -5.77 -11.90
C TRP A 13 -4.93 -5.49 -12.78
N LEU A 14 -6.14 -5.77 -12.27
CA LEU A 14 -7.41 -5.52 -12.99
C LEU A 14 -7.60 -4.05 -13.27
N MET A 15 -7.34 -3.17 -12.32
CA MET A 15 -7.43 -1.71 -12.53
C MET A 15 -6.46 -1.24 -13.61
N ALA A 16 -5.21 -1.73 -13.61
CA ALA A 16 -4.25 -1.42 -14.64
C ALA A 16 -4.71 -1.89 -16.03
N ARG A 17 -5.19 -3.14 -16.14
CA ARG A 17 -5.69 -3.69 -17.41
C ARG A 17 -6.95 -2.98 -17.90
N HIS A 18 -7.88 -2.67 -17.02
CA HIS A 18 -9.08 -1.92 -17.34
C HIS A 18 -8.76 -0.52 -17.90
N ALA A 19 -7.73 0.12 -17.39
CA ALA A 19 -7.24 1.41 -17.89
C ALA A 19 -6.36 1.30 -19.15
N GLY A 20 -6.10 0.10 -19.68
CA GLY A 20 -5.18 -0.13 -20.80
C GLY A 20 -3.72 0.15 -20.44
N GLY A 21 -3.38 0.12 -19.16
CA GLY A 21 -2.05 0.44 -18.63
C GLY A 21 -1.22 -0.80 -18.29
N GLU A 22 -0.04 -0.52 -17.74
CA GLU A 22 0.92 -1.51 -17.27
C GLU A 22 0.77 -1.74 -15.76
N TRP A 23 1.03 -2.95 -15.31
CA TRP A 23 1.04 -3.33 -13.91
C TRP A 23 2.47 -3.67 -13.48
N TRP A 24 2.99 -2.93 -12.52
CA TRP A 24 4.36 -3.07 -12.05
C TRP A 24 4.40 -3.56 -10.60
N VAL A 25 5.39 -4.41 -10.31
CA VAL A 25 5.65 -4.95 -8.97
C VAL A 25 6.96 -4.39 -8.44
N ARG A 26 6.96 -3.96 -7.17
CA ARG A 26 8.13 -3.52 -6.43
C ARG A 26 8.28 -4.31 -5.14
N ILE A 27 9.50 -4.69 -4.81
CA ILE A 27 9.85 -5.31 -3.53
C ILE A 27 10.28 -4.21 -2.57
N GLU A 28 9.53 -4.08 -1.47
CA GLU A 28 9.74 -3.04 -0.46
C GLU A 28 10.53 -3.60 0.74
N ASP A 29 11.80 -3.93 0.51
CA ASP A 29 12.74 -4.60 1.40
C ASP A 29 13.66 -3.59 2.13
N LEU A 30 13.08 -2.65 2.90
CA LEU A 30 13.80 -1.61 3.64
C LEU A 30 13.83 -1.81 5.15
N ASP A 31 13.36 -2.94 5.64
CA ASP A 31 13.34 -3.26 7.07
C ASP A 31 14.00 -4.63 7.33
N PRO A 32 15.31 -4.75 7.12
CA PRO A 32 16.04 -6.01 7.22
C PRO A 32 15.78 -6.81 8.49
N PRO A 33 15.60 -6.20 9.70
CA PRO A 33 15.28 -6.95 10.89
C PRO A 33 13.96 -7.74 10.86
N ARG A 34 13.02 -7.37 9.97
CA ARG A 34 11.72 -8.03 9.81
C ARG A 34 11.59 -8.84 8.53
N GLU A 35 12.61 -8.81 7.69
CA GLU A 35 12.61 -9.57 6.45
C GLU A 35 12.86 -11.06 6.71
N VAL A 36 12.14 -11.88 5.95
CA VAL A 36 12.36 -13.33 5.91
C VAL A 36 13.12 -13.66 4.63
N PRO A 37 14.33 -14.23 4.73
CA PRO A 37 15.12 -14.57 3.55
C PRO A 37 14.33 -15.44 2.56
N GLY A 38 14.37 -15.07 1.27
CA GLY A 38 13.66 -15.77 0.19
C GLY A 38 12.16 -15.51 0.11
N ALA A 39 11.56 -14.76 1.03
CA ALA A 39 10.12 -14.47 1.02
C ALA A 39 9.71 -13.67 -0.22
N ALA A 40 10.49 -12.68 -0.63
CA ALA A 40 10.21 -11.87 -1.81
C ALA A 40 10.14 -12.74 -3.08
N ASP A 41 11.15 -13.61 -3.30
CA ASP A 41 11.20 -14.48 -4.46
C ASP A 41 10.08 -15.54 -4.43
N ALA A 42 9.73 -16.05 -3.23
CA ALA A 42 8.57 -16.93 -3.07
C ALA A 42 7.25 -16.23 -3.44
N GLN A 43 7.09 -14.96 -3.05
CA GLN A 43 5.90 -14.18 -3.41
C GLN A 43 5.83 -13.93 -4.92
N LEU A 44 6.94 -13.60 -5.58
CA LEU A 44 6.98 -13.42 -7.04
C LEU A 44 6.63 -14.71 -7.78
N ARG A 45 7.14 -15.88 -7.32
CA ARG A 45 6.75 -17.18 -7.89
C ARG A 45 5.26 -17.45 -7.70
N THR A 46 4.72 -17.14 -6.53
CA THR A 46 3.28 -17.29 -6.28
C THR A 46 2.46 -16.40 -7.21
N LEU A 47 2.83 -15.12 -7.39
CA LEU A 47 2.16 -14.22 -8.35
C LEU A 47 2.20 -14.79 -9.77
N ALA A 48 3.36 -15.29 -10.21
CA ALA A 48 3.50 -15.92 -11.53
C ALA A 48 2.61 -17.16 -11.69
N GLY A 49 2.45 -18.01 -10.65
CA GLY A 49 1.51 -19.12 -10.63
C GLY A 49 0.04 -18.68 -10.82
N PHE A 50 -0.30 -17.49 -10.33
CA PHE A 50 -1.61 -16.84 -10.57
C PHE A 50 -1.70 -16.13 -11.93
N GLY A 51 -0.66 -16.13 -12.76
CA GLY A 51 -0.61 -15.41 -14.03
C GLY A 51 -0.45 -13.89 -13.86
N LEU A 52 -0.15 -13.40 -12.66
CA LEU A 52 0.05 -12.00 -12.34
C LEU A 52 1.54 -11.67 -12.45
N ILE A 53 1.96 -11.31 -13.66
CA ILE A 53 3.35 -11.03 -14.00
C ILE A 53 3.53 -9.53 -14.21
N SER A 54 4.57 -8.95 -13.61
CA SER A 54 4.92 -7.53 -13.79
C SER A 54 5.29 -7.24 -15.24
N ASP A 55 4.77 -6.14 -15.78
CA ASP A 55 5.11 -5.71 -17.16
C ASP A 55 6.49 -5.06 -17.26
N ALA A 56 7.07 -4.66 -16.13
CA ALA A 56 8.41 -4.10 -16.04
C ALA A 56 9.31 -4.96 -15.13
N PRO A 57 10.63 -4.82 -15.22
CA PRO A 57 11.55 -5.44 -14.28
C PRO A 57 11.19 -5.10 -12.83
N VAL A 58 11.19 -6.11 -11.97
CA VAL A 58 10.89 -5.92 -10.55
C VAL A 58 12.03 -5.15 -9.89
N VAL A 59 11.69 -4.00 -9.29
CA VAL A 59 12.63 -3.15 -8.56
C VAL A 59 12.66 -3.55 -7.09
N ARG A 60 13.86 -3.55 -6.49
CA ARG A 60 14.08 -3.74 -5.04
C ARG A 60 14.46 -2.41 -4.40
N GLN A 61 13.78 -2.03 -3.33
CA GLN A 61 14.05 -0.78 -2.62
C GLN A 61 15.43 -0.77 -1.96
N SER A 62 15.93 -1.92 -1.51
CA SER A 62 17.26 -2.08 -0.96
C SER A 62 18.41 -1.69 -1.91
N GLU A 63 18.15 -1.61 -3.20
CA GLU A 63 19.11 -1.21 -4.24
C GLU A 63 19.05 0.30 -4.56
N ARG A 64 18.15 1.07 -3.89
CA ARG A 64 17.81 2.44 -4.28
C ARG A 64 18.15 3.51 -3.24
N HIS A 65 18.97 3.18 -2.25
CA HIS A 65 19.33 4.08 -1.15
C HIS A 65 19.86 5.46 -1.60
N ALA A 66 20.56 5.52 -2.73
CA ALA A 66 21.10 6.77 -3.27
C ALA A 66 19.98 7.77 -3.63
N LEU A 67 18.86 7.29 -4.22
CA LEU A 67 17.72 8.13 -4.58
C LEU A 67 17.03 8.70 -3.33
N TYR A 68 16.88 7.87 -2.29
CA TYR A 68 16.29 8.31 -1.03
C TYR A 68 17.17 9.33 -0.32
N ARG A 69 18.50 9.16 -0.38
CA ARG A 69 19.46 10.11 0.16
C ARG A 69 19.36 11.46 -0.55
N GLU A 70 19.38 11.45 -1.88
CA GLU A 70 19.25 12.65 -2.68
C GLU A 70 17.95 13.42 -2.36
N ALA A 71 16.81 12.71 -2.30
CA ALA A 71 15.53 13.33 -1.96
C ALA A 71 15.54 13.92 -0.54
N LEU A 72 16.10 13.21 0.43
CA LEU A 72 16.23 13.69 1.81
C LEU A 72 17.11 14.93 1.91
N ASP A 73 18.27 14.93 1.22
CA ASP A 73 19.22 16.06 1.23
C ASP A 73 18.60 17.30 0.60
N ARG A 74 17.80 17.15 -0.47
CA ARG A 74 17.02 18.25 -1.05
C ARG A 74 16.04 18.85 -0.05
N LEU A 75 15.31 18.03 0.70
CA LEU A 75 14.36 18.50 1.71
C LEU A 75 15.06 19.21 2.87
N LEU A 76 16.21 18.68 3.32
CA LEU A 76 17.02 19.30 4.36
C LEU A 76 17.60 20.66 3.90
N ALA A 77 18.15 20.73 2.69
CA ALA A 77 18.70 21.96 2.11
C ALA A 77 17.63 23.05 1.92
N ALA A 78 16.39 22.65 1.61
CA ALA A 78 15.25 23.53 1.50
C ALA A 78 14.63 23.95 2.86
N GLY A 79 15.10 23.40 3.99
CA GLY A 79 14.52 23.63 5.31
C GLY A 79 13.15 22.97 5.54
N LEU A 80 12.73 22.11 4.60
CA LEU A 80 11.46 21.38 4.66
C LEU A 80 11.55 20.09 5.51
N ALA A 81 12.76 19.66 5.83
CA ALA A 81 13.01 18.55 6.77
C ALA A 81 14.00 18.99 7.84
N PHE A 82 13.99 18.28 8.98
CA PHE A 82 14.84 18.57 10.12
C PHE A 82 15.14 17.33 10.96
N GLU A 83 16.27 17.36 11.69
CA GLU A 83 16.62 16.33 12.66
C GLU A 83 15.77 16.43 13.93
N CYS A 84 15.28 15.28 14.40
CA CYS A 84 14.47 15.17 15.59
C CYS A 84 14.96 14.02 16.50
N ARG A 85 15.18 14.32 17.78
CA ARG A 85 15.59 13.33 18.79
C ARG A 85 14.45 12.87 19.70
N CYS A 86 13.21 13.30 19.46
CA CYS A 86 12.04 12.86 20.21
C CYS A 86 11.81 11.35 20.05
N SER A 87 11.58 10.68 21.16
CA SER A 87 11.19 9.28 21.25
C SER A 87 9.68 9.13 21.14
N ARG A 88 9.20 7.89 21.03
CA ARG A 88 7.75 7.59 21.13
C ARG A 88 7.19 7.98 22.49
N SER A 89 7.95 7.80 23.57
CA SER A 89 7.54 8.21 24.92
C SER A 89 7.43 9.73 25.06
N ASP A 90 8.31 10.52 24.39
CA ASP A 90 8.22 11.98 24.40
C ASP A 90 6.95 12.49 23.71
N LEU A 91 6.40 11.70 22.77
CA LEU A 91 5.19 12.02 22.03
C LEU A 91 3.92 11.40 22.62
N ALA A 92 4.01 10.62 23.70
CA ALA A 92 2.87 9.91 24.27
C ALA A 92 1.74 10.86 24.70
N ALA A 93 2.10 12.01 25.30
CA ALA A 93 1.15 13.02 25.74
C ALA A 93 0.37 13.72 24.60
N THR A 94 0.90 13.65 23.37
CA THR A 94 0.27 14.20 22.16
C THR A 94 -0.33 13.11 21.26
N GLY A 95 -0.54 11.92 21.78
CA GLY A 95 -1.04 10.78 20.99
C GLY A 95 -0.10 10.32 19.87
N GLY A 96 1.19 10.61 20.00
CA GLY A 96 2.21 10.29 18.98
C GLY A 96 2.41 11.38 17.92
N ILE A 97 1.64 12.48 17.97
CA ILE A 97 1.70 13.58 17.01
C ILE A 97 2.91 14.48 17.35
N HIS A 98 3.82 14.67 16.39
CA HIS A 98 4.98 15.54 16.56
C HIS A 98 4.67 16.92 16.00
N ARG A 99 4.71 17.97 16.88
CA ARG A 99 4.54 19.38 16.50
C ARG A 99 5.69 20.27 16.98
N ALA A 100 6.42 19.80 17.98
CA ALA A 100 7.58 20.51 18.51
C ALA A 100 8.65 19.54 18.99
N CYS A 101 9.88 19.82 18.63
CA CYS A 101 11.02 19.00 19.06
C CYS A 101 11.38 19.33 20.52
N ARG A 102 10.92 18.50 21.45
CA ARG A 102 11.16 18.63 22.91
C ARG A 102 11.58 17.26 23.48
N PRO A 103 12.79 16.77 23.11
CA PRO A 103 13.27 15.49 23.63
C PRO A 103 13.52 15.60 25.14
N GLN A 104 12.98 14.66 25.92
CA GLN A 104 13.25 14.57 27.38
C GLN A 104 14.50 13.73 27.66
N THR A 105 14.95 12.94 26.69
CA THR A 105 16.16 12.11 26.81
C THR A 105 17.18 12.48 25.76
N THR A 106 18.47 12.48 26.16
CA THR A 106 19.56 12.70 25.21
C THR A 106 19.75 11.45 24.35
N ARG A 107 19.31 11.51 23.09
CA ARG A 107 19.58 10.48 22.09
C ARG A 107 20.74 10.90 21.21
N THR A 108 21.65 9.99 20.95
CA THR A 108 22.80 10.20 20.05
C THR A 108 22.35 10.22 18.58
N GLN A 109 21.38 9.39 18.22
CA GLN A 109 20.87 9.29 16.86
C GLN A 109 19.56 10.08 16.72
N ALA A 110 19.46 10.84 15.64
CA ALA A 110 18.28 11.60 15.27
C ALA A 110 17.50 10.88 14.16
N ALA A 111 16.18 10.95 14.23
CA ALA A 111 15.34 10.72 13.06
C ALA A 111 15.31 12.00 12.21
N VAL A 112 15.02 11.89 10.91
CA VAL A 112 14.71 13.05 10.09
C VAL A 112 13.22 13.08 9.80
N ARG A 113 12.59 14.25 9.98
CA ARG A 113 11.16 14.43 9.75
C ARG A 113 10.91 15.51 8.69
N LEU A 114 9.88 15.28 7.88
CA LEU A 114 9.25 16.33 7.07
C LEU A 114 8.56 17.31 8.02
N ARG A 115 8.78 18.59 7.85
CA ARG A 115 8.04 19.64 8.54
C ARG A 115 6.65 19.74 7.94
N VAL A 116 5.64 19.69 8.78
CA VAL A 116 4.24 19.84 8.38
C VAL A 116 3.75 21.19 8.89
N ASP A 117 3.29 22.05 7.99
CA ASP A 117 2.76 23.37 8.31
C ASP A 117 1.54 23.27 9.25
N ASP A 118 1.31 24.30 10.06
CA ASP A 118 0.26 24.28 11.10
C ASP A 118 -1.17 24.20 10.55
N ASP A 119 -1.37 24.58 9.29
CA ASP A 119 -2.64 24.52 8.56
C ASP A 119 -2.65 23.44 7.48
N ALA A 120 -1.69 22.49 7.51
CA ALA A 120 -1.56 21.47 6.49
C ALA A 120 -2.78 20.56 6.48
N ARG A 121 -3.52 20.68 5.39
CA ARG A 121 -4.69 19.87 5.04
C ARG A 121 -4.50 19.24 3.67
N VAL A 122 -4.86 18.00 3.54
CA VAL A 122 -4.85 17.28 2.27
C VAL A 122 -6.25 16.81 1.92
N ASP A 123 -6.63 17.08 0.69
CA ASP A 123 -7.87 16.68 0.05
C ASP A 123 -7.50 15.96 -1.25
N PHE A 124 -8.01 14.76 -1.46
CA PHE A 124 -7.78 13.96 -2.66
C PHE A 124 -8.97 13.04 -2.93
N ASP A 125 -9.12 12.63 -4.19
CA ASP A 125 -10.13 11.66 -4.59
C ASP A 125 -9.51 10.27 -4.70
N ASP A 126 -10.06 9.31 -3.93
CA ASP A 126 -9.76 7.90 -4.05
C ASP A 126 -10.79 7.21 -4.95
N ALA A 127 -10.34 6.41 -5.92
CA ALA A 127 -11.23 5.80 -6.90
C ALA A 127 -12.28 4.85 -6.29
N VAL A 128 -12.00 4.30 -5.10
CA VAL A 128 -12.92 3.39 -4.37
C VAL A 128 -13.67 4.14 -3.28
N HIS A 129 -12.96 4.90 -2.43
CA HIS A 129 -13.54 5.54 -1.25
C HIS A 129 -14.19 6.89 -1.55
N GLY A 130 -13.87 7.52 -2.70
CA GLY A 130 -14.30 8.87 -3.04
C GLY A 130 -13.43 9.92 -2.38
N ARG A 131 -14.00 11.10 -2.14
CA ARG A 131 -13.26 12.22 -1.57
C ARG A 131 -12.81 11.96 -0.14
N ILE A 132 -11.52 12.09 0.11
CA ILE A 132 -10.85 11.95 1.42
C ILE A 132 -10.27 13.30 1.80
N VAL A 133 -10.48 13.69 3.04
CA VAL A 133 -9.93 14.92 3.63
C VAL A 133 -9.26 14.58 4.94
N GLN A 134 -8.03 15.05 5.16
CA GLN A 134 -7.32 14.90 6.42
C GLN A 134 -6.65 16.21 6.85
N GLU A 135 -6.86 16.58 8.10
CA GLU A 135 -6.16 17.67 8.78
C GLU A 135 -4.79 17.16 9.26
N VAL A 136 -3.82 17.06 8.33
CA VAL A 136 -2.54 16.38 8.60
C VAL A 136 -1.77 17.07 9.73
N ALA A 137 -1.86 18.37 9.85
CA ALA A 137 -1.28 19.11 10.96
C ALA A 137 -1.78 18.61 12.32
N ALA A 138 -3.09 18.46 12.47
CA ALA A 138 -3.72 18.11 13.74
C ALA A 138 -3.67 16.61 14.03
N GLU A 139 -3.82 15.77 12.98
CA GLU A 139 -4.01 14.32 13.14
C GLU A 139 -2.70 13.53 13.06
N VAL A 140 -1.67 14.07 12.40
CA VAL A 140 -0.41 13.35 12.11
C VAL A 140 0.81 14.11 12.64
N GLY A 141 0.91 15.41 12.35
CA GLY A 141 2.10 16.22 12.62
C GLY A 141 3.27 15.87 11.70
N ASP A 142 4.49 16.16 12.15
CA ASP A 142 5.71 15.99 11.36
C ASP A 142 6.01 14.52 11.04
N VAL A 143 6.22 14.22 9.76
CA VAL A 143 6.30 12.85 9.23
C VAL A 143 7.74 12.34 9.22
N VAL A 144 8.00 11.15 9.76
CA VAL A 144 9.33 10.52 9.71
C VAL A 144 9.69 10.13 8.28
N LEU A 145 10.89 10.57 7.84
CA LEU A 145 11.49 10.25 6.53
C LEU A 145 12.69 9.29 6.67
N LEU A 146 13.50 9.48 7.72
CA LEU A 146 14.57 8.59 8.11
C LEU A 146 14.43 8.27 9.60
N ARG A 147 14.44 7.01 9.95
CA ARG A 147 14.34 6.55 11.34
C ARG A 147 15.65 6.79 12.08
N ALA A 148 15.59 6.92 13.39
CA ALA A 148 16.78 7.12 14.24
C ALA A 148 17.75 5.92 14.20
N ASP A 149 17.27 4.73 13.85
CA ASP A 149 18.09 3.53 13.66
C ASP A 149 18.73 3.44 12.25
N GLY A 150 18.57 4.49 11.42
CA GLY A 150 19.19 4.61 10.10
C GLY A 150 18.41 3.99 8.96
N TYR A 151 17.25 3.35 9.22
CA TYR A 151 16.42 2.80 8.16
C TYR A 151 15.52 3.87 7.54
N TRP A 152 15.33 3.77 6.22
CA TRP A 152 14.39 4.63 5.50
C TRP A 152 12.96 4.40 5.97
N ALA A 153 12.20 5.48 6.10
CA ALA A 153 10.78 5.36 6.36
C ALA A 153 10.03 5.03 5.06
N TYR A 154 9.03 4.17 5.18
CA TYR A 154 8.13 3.79 4.08
C TYR A 154 7.64 5.00 3.27
N GLN A 155 7.25 6.08 3.94
CA GLN A 155 6.68 7.26 3.29
C GLN A 155 7.64 7.92 2.28
N LEU A 156 8.94 8.02 2.61
CA LEU A 156 9.93 8.59 1.70
C LEU A 156 10.20 7.65 0.53
N ALA A 157 10.42 6.38 0.82
CA ALA A 157 10.84 5.42 -0.18
C ALA A 157 9.79 5.24 -1.28
N VAL A 158 8.52 5.04 -0.92
CA VAL A 158 7.46 4.84 -1.93
C VAL A 158 7.23 6.08 -2.79
N VAL A 159 7.28 7.29 -2.20
CA VAL A 159 7.10 8.54 -2.96
C VAL A 159 8.22 8.75 -3.96
N VAL A 160 9.46 8.51 -3.55
CA VAL A 160 10.63 8.64 -4.44
C VAL A 160 10.59 7.58 -5.54
N ASP A 161 10.25 6.35 -5.20
CA ASP A 161 10.20 5.26 -6.17
C ASP A 161 9.06 5.42 -7.17
N ASP A 162 7.86 5.80 -6.71
CA ASP A 162 6.71 6.02 -7.59
C ASP A 162 7.04 7.10 -8.63
N ALA A 163 7.67 8.20 -8.20
CA ALA A 163 8.09 9.25 -9.11
C ALA A 163 9.20 8.79 -10.07
N ALA A 164 10.24 8.11 -9.57
CA ALA A 164 11.35 7.63 -10.39
C ALA A 164 10.95 6.55 -11.39
N GLN A 165 9.92 5.76 -11.08
CA GLN A 165 9.35 4.75 -11.96
C GLN A 165 8.23 5.28 -12.87
N GLY A 166 7.80 6.55 -12.70
CA GLY A 166 6.71 7.13 -13.49
C GLY A 166 5.35 6.53 -13.18
N ILE A 167 5.12 6.08 -11.94
CA ILE A 167 3.84 5.50 -11.51
C ILE A 167 2.75 6.57 -11.56
N THR A 168 1.71 6.31 -12.33
CA THR A 168 0.58 7.24 -12.49
C THR A 168 -0.58 6.92 -11.56
N HIS A 169 -0.70 5.67 -11.10
CA HIS A 169 -1.77 5.20 -10.21
C HIS A 169 -1.21 4.25 -9.17
N VAL A 170 -1.53 4.49 -7.92
CA VAL A 170 -1.20 3.62 -6.78
C VAL A 170 -2.45 2.87 -6.34
N VAL A 171 -2.45 1.55 -6.50
CA VAL A 171 -3.56 0.68 -6.08
C VAL A 171 -3.07 -0.29 -5.01
N ARG A 172 -3.64 -0.21 -3.80
CA ARG A 172 -3.13 -0.94 -2.63
C ARG A 172 -4.23 -1.21 -1.59
N GLY A 173 -3.93 -1.91 -0.50
CA GLY A 173 -4.90 -2.17 0.56
C GLY A 173 -5.30 -0.91 1.34
N ALA A 174 -6.55 -0.85 1.81
CA ALA A 174 -7.11 0.29 2.54
C ALA A 174 -6.45 0.55 3.91
N ASP A 175 -5.63 -0.36 4.42
CA ASP A 175 -4.80 -0.11 5.61
C ASP A 175 -3.72 0.97 5.39
N LEU A 176 -3.49 1.36 4.14
CA LEU A 176 -2.58 2.43 3.75
C LEU A 176 -3.30 3.73 3.34
N LEU A 177 -4.63 3.78 3.44
CA LEU A 177 -5.41 4.98 3.10
C LEU A 177 -4.94 6.20 3.89
N ASP A 178 -4.75 6.05 5.21
CA ASP A 178 -4.26 7.12 6.09
C ASP A 178 -2.80 7.53 5.82
N SER A 179 -2.04 6.75 5.06
CA SER A 179 -0.69 7.12 4.63
C SER A 179 -0.67 8.07 3.45
N THR A 180 -1.73 8.07 2.64
CA THR A 180 -1.81 8.83 1.39
C THR A 180 -1.65 10.33 1.59
N PRO A 181 -2.33 10.99 2.55
CA PRO A 181 -2.14 12.43 2.77
C PRO A 181 -0.70 12.82 3.11
N ARG A 182 0.02 12.01 3.88
CA ARG A 182 1.44 12.22 4.21
C ARG A 182 2.32 12.12 2.97
N GLN A 183 2.02 11.18 2.08
CA GLN A 183 2.72 10.98 0.81
C GLN A 183 2.44 12.15 -0.14
N ILE A 184 1.21 12.65 -0.21
CA ILE A 184 0.86 13.83 -1.01
C ILE A 184 1.60 15.07 -0.51
N LEU A 185 1.70 15.29 0.80
CA LEU A 185 2.51 16.40 1.32
C LEU A 185 3.99 16.27 0.93
N LEU A 186 4.53 15.06 1.00
CA LEU A 186 5.91 14.79 0.63
C LEU A 186 6.14 14.98 -0.88
N GLN A 187 5.19 14.54 -1.72
CA GLN A 187 5.22 14.81 -3.17
C GLN A 187 5.26 16.30 -3.46
N ARG A 188 4.40 17.09 -2.80
CA ARG A 188 4.38 18.55 -2.92
C ARG A 188 5.72 19.18 -2.49
N ALA A 189 6.27 18.74 -1.35
CA ALA A 189 7.55 19.22 -0.83
C ALA A 189 8.74 18.92 -1.77
N LEU A 190 8.69 17.80 -2.49
CA LEU A 190 9.69 17.39 -3.47
C LEU A 190 9.42 17.94 -4.89
N GLY A 191 8.28 18.60 -5.13
CA GLY A 191 7.86 19.06 -6.46
C GLY A 191 7.54 17.92 -7.42
N LEU A 192 7.02 16.79 -6.90
CA LEU A 192 6.67 15.61 -7.68
C LEU A 192 5.18 15.61 -8.03
N ALA A 193 4.82 14.94 -9.11
CA ALA A 193 3.43 14.71 -9.47
C ALA A 193 2.74 13.81 -8.44
N THR A 194 1.48 14.08 -8.15
CA THR A 194 0.63 13.22 -7.32
C THR A 194 -0.05 12.19 -8.21
N PRO A 195 0.15 10.87 -8.00
CA PRO A 195 -0.56 9.83 -8.73
C PRO A 195 -2.04 9.77 -8.35
N GLY A 196 -2.87 9.11 -9.16
CA GLY A 196 -4.20 8.68 -8.75
C GLY A 196 -4.11 7.58 -7.70
N TYR A 197 -5.10 7.51 -6.80
CA TYR A 197 -5.13 6.50 -5.73
C TYR A 197 -6.39 5.66 -5.78
N ALA A 198 -6.24 4.38 -5.44
CA ALA A 198 -7.34 3.46 -5.18
C ALA A 198 -6.99 2.52 -4.02
N HIS A 199 -7.83 2.49 -2.99
CA HIS A 199 -7.61 1.64 -1.83
C HIS A 199 -8.61 0.50 -1.81
N LEU A 200 -8.09 -0.73 -1.90
CA LEU A 200 -8.86 -1.97 -1.99
C LEU A 200 -9.28 -2.48 -0.62
N PRO A 201 -10.42 -3.20 -0.52
CA PRO A 201 -10.92 -3.69 0.76
C PRO A 201 -9.93 -4.62 1.45
N LEU A 202 -9.87 -4.52 2.77
CA LEU A 202 -9.11 -5.45 3.59
C LEU A 202 -9.89 -6.75 3.78
N ILE A 203 -9.18 -7.87 3.77
CA ILE A 203 -9.75 -9.13 4.17
C ILE A 203 -9.50 -9.33 5.66
N VAL A 204 -10.57 -9.59 6.40
CA VAL A 204 -10.56 -9.74 7.85
C VAL A 204 -11.07 -11.12 8.27
N ASP A 205 -10.67 -11.57 9.47
CA ASP A 205 -11.22 -12.76 10.13
C ASP A 205 -12.61 -12.49 10.75
N ALA A 206 -13.14 -13.45 11.48
CA ALA A 206 -14.45 -13.35 12.12
C ALA A 206 -14.49 -12.28 13.22
N GLU A 207 -13.36 -11.97 13.82
CA GLU A 207 -13.16 -10.97 14.87
C GLU A 207 -12.87 -9.56 14.30
N GLY A 208 -12.80 -9.41 12.98
CA GLY A 208 -12.51 -8.13 12.31
C GLY A 208 -11.03 -7.77 12.24
N HIS A 209 -10.12 -8.67 12.61
CA HIS A 209 -8.69 -8.45 12.47
C HIS A 209 -8.21 -8.73 11.05
N LYS A 210 -7.25 -7.94 10.58
CA LYS A 210 -6.64 -8.16 9.26
C LYS A 210 -6.09 -9.59 9.16
N LEU A 211 -6.49 -10.33 8.12
CA LEU A 211 -6.17 -11.76 7.94
C LEU A 211 -4.65 -12.04 7.95
N SER A 212 -3.82 -11.08 7.55
CA SER A 212 -2.35 -11.21 7.60
C SER A 212 -1.77 -11.26 9.03
N LYS A 213 -2.54 -10.85 10.04
CA LYS A 213 -2.15 -10.89 11.46
C LYS A 213 -2.81 -12.04 12.22
N SER A 214 -3.73 -12.76 11.59
CA SER A 214 -4.44 -13.90 12.16
C SER A 214 -3.62 -15.18 11.96
N LEU A 215 -3.68 -16.09 12.93
CA LEU A 215 -3.15 -17.46 12.81
C LEU A 215 -3.84 -18.26 11.68
N ALA A 216 -4.98 -17.76 11.18
CA ALA A 216 -5.72 -18.29 10.05
C ALA A 216 -5.28 -17.74 8.69
N ALA A 217 -4.13 -17.09 8.61
CA ALA A 217 -3.56 -16.61 7.32
C ALA A 217 -3.30 -17.84 6.42
N LEU A 218 -4.30 -18.24 5.64
CA LEU A 218 -4.20 -19.34 4.69
C LEU A 218 -3.26 -18.92 3.56
N PRO A 219 -2.14 -19.64 3.37
CA PRO A 219 -1.32 -19.45 2.18
C PRO A 219 -2.16 -19.78 0.95
N VAL A 220 -2.02 -18.97 -0.10
CA VAL A 220 -2.65 -19.27 -1.38
C VAL A 220 -1.79 -20.23 -2.17
N ASP A 221 -2.42 -21.20 -2.81
CA ASP A 221 -1.76 -22.19 -3.65
C ASP A 221 -1.62 -21.66 -5.08
N GLY A 222 -0.37 -21.50 -5.53
CA GLY A 222 -0.08 -21.09 -6.90
C GLY A 222 -0.17 -22.23 -7.93
N ASP A 223 -0.20 -23.49 -7.48
CA ASP A 223 -0.32 -24.68 -8.34
C ASP A 223 -1.78 -24.95 -8.72
N ASP A 224 -2.75 -24.55 -7.86
CA ASP A 224 -4.18 -24.52 -8.17
C ASP A 224 -4.77 -23.12 -7.91
N PRO A 225 -4.56 -22.16 -8.81
CA PRO A 225 -4.90 -20.76 -8.57
C PRO A 225 -6.39 -20.42 -8.71
N LEU A 226 -7.19 -21.21 -9.46
CA LEU A 226 -8.58 -20.86 -9.78
C LEU A 226 -9.49 -20.70 -8.56
N PRO A 227 -9.48 -21.58 -7.53
CA PRO A 227 -10.32 -21.39 -6.35
C PRO A 227 -10.03 -20.05 -5.65
N ALA A 228 -8.76 -19.71 -5.48
CA ALA A 228 -8.37 -18.47 -4.80
C ALA A 228 -8.69 -17.23 -5.66
N LEU A 229 -8.54 -17.31 -6.99
CA LEU A 229 -8.93 -16.23 -7.92
C LEU A 229 -10.44 -15.98 -7.90
N ARG A 230 -11.27 -17.03 -7.83
CA ARG A 230 -12.74 -16.88 -7.69
C ARG A 230 -13.11 -16.15 -6.41
N LEU A 231 -12.49 -16.52 -5.29
CA LEU A 231 -12.74 -15.86 -4.02
C LEU A 231 -12.25 -14.41 -4.03
N ALA A 232 -11.06 -14.13 -4.62
CA ALA A 232 -10.53 -12.78 -4.76
C ALA A 232 -11.42 -11.91 -5.67
N TRP A 233 -11.95 -12.46 -6.77
CA TRP A 233 -12.91 -11.80 -7.64
C TRP A 233 -14.18 -11.39 -6.90
N ARG A 234 -14.74 -12.30 -6.07
CA ARG A 234 -15.88 -11.99 -5.19
C ARG A 234 -15.55 -10.93 -4.15
N ALA A 235 -14.37 -11.00 -3.56
CA ALA A 235 -13.91 -10.00 -2.58
C ALA A 235 -13.80 -8.60 -3.21
N LEU A 236 -13.56 -8.50 -4.51
CA LEU A 236 -13.59 -7.26 -5.27
C LEU A 236 -15.02 -6.83 -5.71
N GLY A 237 -16.06 -7.49 -5.18
CA GLY A 237 -17.46 -7.15 -5.47
C GLY A 237 -17.94 -7.54 -6.86
N GLN A 238 -17.19 -8.36 -7.58
CA GLN A 238 -17.52 -8.74 -8.94
C GLN A 238 -18.50 -9.92 -8.97
N SER A 239 -19.57 -9.83 -9.74
CA SER A 239 -20.68 -10.80 -9.75
C SER A 239 -20.69 -11.74 -10.95
N VAL A 240 -19.91 -11.44 -12.00
CA VAL A 240 -19.86 -12.28 -13.20
C VAL A 240 -18.84 -13.41 -12.99
N PRO A 241 -19.13 -14.66 -13.44
CA PRO A 241 -18.27 -15.81 -13.22
C PRO A 241 -17.05 -15.83 -14.17
N ALA A 242 -16.25 -14.77 -14.18
CA ALA A 242 -15.07 -14.63 -15.06
C ALA A 242 -14.09 -15.80 -14.95
N PHE A 243 -13.98 -16.39 -13.77
CA PHE A 243 -13.10 -17.54 -13.50
C PHE A 243 -13.82 -18.91 -13.55
N ASP A 244 -15.10 -18.93 -13.96
CA ASP A 244 -15.84 -20.16 -14.14
C ASP A 244 -15.82 -20.56 -15.63
N GLY A 245 -15.56 -21.83 -15.88
CA GLY A 245 -15.55 -22.37 -17.24
C GLY A 245 -14.18 -22.89 -17.70
N PRO A 246 -14.12 -23.56 -18.85
CA PRO A 246 -12.91 -24.13 -19.39
C PRO A 246 -11.95 -23.04 -19.89
N GLY A 247 -10.67 -23.34 -19.83
CA GLY A 247 -9.61 -22.49 -20.37
C GLY A 247 -8.42 -22.34 -19.45
N SER A 248 -7.38 -21.72 -19.95
CA SER A 248 -6.18 -21.39 -19.19
C SER A 248 -6.43 -20.25 -18.22
N ILE A 249 -5.57 -20.09 -17.20
CA ILE A 249 -5.56 -18.92 -16.30
C ILE A 249 -5.48 -17.62 -17.09
N ALA A 250 -4.67 -17.58 -18.15
CA ALA A 250 -4.54 -16.40 -19.01
C ALA A 250 -5.88 -16.00 -19.67
N HIS A 251 -6.68 -16.98 -20.14
CA HIS A 251 -8.02 -16.71 -20.67
C HIS A 251 -8.99 -16.22 -19.57
N ALA A 252 -8.92 -16.81 -18.37
CA ALA A 252 -9.75 -16.38 -17.24
C ALA A 252 -9.41 -14.95 -16.81
N LEU A 253 -8.13 -14.60 -16.73
CA LEU A 253 -7.68 -13.23 -16.43
C LEU A 253 -8.09 -12.24 -17.53
N ALA A 254 -8.00 -12.62 -18.81
CA ALA A 254 -8.43 -11.76 -19.92
C ALA A 254 -9.93 -11.47 -19.85
N ARG A 255 -10.78 -12.49 -19.58
CA ARG A 255 -12.21 -12.28 -19.33
C ARG A 255 -12.44 -11.36 -18.14
N ALA A 256 -11.76 -11.64 -17.01
CA ALA A 256 -11.88 -10.83 -15.81
C ALA A 256 -11.54 -9.35 -16.09
N ALA A 257 -10.48 -9.08 -16.85
CA ALA A 257 -10.13 -7.71 -17.23
C ALA A 257 -11.21 -7.01 -18.07
N CYS A 258 -11.88 -7.74 -18.99
CA CYS A 258 -12.98 -7.21 -19.80
C CYS A 258 -14.26 -6.96 -18.98
N GLU A 259 -14.54 -7.81 -18.00
CA GLU A 259 -15.77 -7.79 -17.21
C GLU A 259 -15.66 -6.95 -15.93
N PHE A 260 -14.45 -6.50 -15.60
CA PHE A 260 -14.15 -5.79 -14.36
C PHE A 260 -14.85 -4.42 -14.31
N ASP A 261 -15.56 -4.18 -13.22
CA ASP A 261 -16.15 -2.88 -12.90
C ASP A 261 -15.61 -2.40 -11.53
N PHE A 262 -14.68 -1.45 -11.56
CA PHE A 262 -14.06 -0.93 -10.32
C PHE A 262 -15.06 -0.24 -9.38
N ARG A 263 -16.21 0.23 -9.89
CA ARG A 263 -17.27 0.86 -9.09
C ARG A 263 -17.97 -0.11 -8.14
N ARG A 264 -17.80 -1.42 -8.39
CA ARG A 264 -18.33 -2.49 -7.52
C ARG A 264 -17.40 -2.85 -6.37
N ILE A 265 -16.18 -2.32 -6.36
CA ILE A 265 -15.24 -2.62 -5.27
C ILE A 265 -15.81 -2.12 -3.95
N PRO A 266 -15.95 -3.02 -2.94
CA PRO A 266 -16.49 -2.63 -1.64
C PRO A 266 -15.57 -1.62 -0.91
N LYS A 267 -16.15 -0.63 -0.27
CA LYS A 267 -15.42 0.37 0.52
C LYS A 267 -14.99 -0.14 1.89
N GLY A 268 -15.74 -1.08 2.45
CA GLY A 268 -15.49 -1.66 3.78
C GLY A 268 -14.67 -2.94 3.74
N PRO A 269 -14.20 -3.41 4.92
CA PRO A 269 -13.51 -4.69 5.03
C PRO A 269 -14.45 -5.86 4.74
N ILE A 270 -13.88 -6.94 4.19
CA ILE A 270 -14.62 -8.17 3.81
C ILE A 270 -14.23 -9.30 4.75
N ALA A 271 -15.22 -9.88 5.44
CA ALA A 271 -15.00 -11.07 6.24
C ALA A 271 -14.70 -12.28 5.33
N PHE A 272 -13.58 -12.96 5.56
CA PHE A 272 -13.16 -14.11 4.75
C PHE A 272 -14.22 -15.22 4.72
N ALA A 273 -14.89 -15.47 5.85
CA ALA A 273 -15.97 -16.45 5.94
C ALA A 273 -17.16 -16.14 5.02
N ALA A 274 -17.47 -14.87 4.76
CA ALA A 274 -18.57 -14.49 3.89
C ALA A 274 -18.32 -14.84 2.42
N LEU A 275 -17.05 -14.97 2.00
CA LEU A 275 -16.69 -15.33 0.62
C LEU A 275 -16.99 -16.80 0.28
N HIS A 276 -17.04 -17.70 1.28
CA HIS A 276 -17.33 -19.12 1.12
C HIS A 276 -18.82 -19.43 1.12
N ASN A 277 -19.62 -18.60 1.78
CA ASN A 277 -21.07 -18.82 1.94
C ASN A 277 -21.88 -18.30 0.74
N GLY A 278 -21.31 -18.25 -0.44
CA GLY A 278 -21.78 -17.67 -1.69
C GLY A 278 -23.22 -17.99 -2.10
N GLY A 279 -24.15 -17.37 -1.44
CA GLY A 279 -25.58 -17.28 -1.77
C GLY A 279 -26.19 -16.13 -1.04
N HIS A 280 -26.48 -15.04 -1.80
CA HIS A 280 -27.30 -13.88 -1.44
C HIS A 280 -26.70 -12.79 -0.53
N GLY A 281 -26.53 -11.60 -1.13
CA GLY A 281 -26.64 -10.31 -0.47
C GLY A 281 -25.39 -9.83 0.26
N LEU A 282 -24.52 -9.09 -0.46
CA LEU A 282 -23.74 -8.05 0.20
C LEU A 282 -24.71 -6.98 0.71
N PRO A 283 -24.61 -6.51 1.95
CA PRO A 283 -25.39 -5.36 2.42
C PRO A 283 -25.05 -4.13 1.56
N ALA A 284 -26.08 -3.39 1.22
CA ALA A 284 -26.03 -2.15 0.42
C ALA A 284 -25.23 -1.04 1.14
#